data_e46fd9bb28569885c29c36fe7e7ddbf5
#
_entry.id   e46fd9bb28569885c29c36fe7e7ddbf5
#
_cell.length_a   1.000
_cell.length_b   1.000
_cell.length_c   1.000
_cell.angle_alpha   90.00
_cell.angle_beta   90.00
_cell.angle_gamma   90.00
#
_symmetry.space_group_name_H-M   'P 1'
#
loop_
_entity.id
_entity.type
_entity.pdbx_description
1 polymer ?
#
loop_
_entity_poly.entity_id
_entity_poly.type
_entity_poly.pdbx_seq_one_letter_code
_entity_poly.pdbx_strand_id
1 'polypeptide(L)'
;MKKPGFRDCRLTTTVDGKKYSHHVKVGFSPEKLRPYTTMPADFQQFWENEKAELAKFPLTYTKEHVKKYSTDQIDCYLIKLQVNQRGQSIYGYLFYPKKEGKYPVVLCPPGAGIKTIKEPLRHKYYAEQGCIRFEIEIHGLNPEMSEEEFKEISAAFNGRENGYLSNGLDNRDNYYMKRVYLACVRSIDLLTSLPEWDGKNVVVQGGSQGGALALVTAGLDQRVTACVANHPALSDMAGYKAGRAGGYPHFFRNTVDMDTPEKIRTMAYYDVVNFAQLIKADTYMTWGFNDNVCPPTTSYIVYNVLNCPKEALITPINEHWTSSDTEYGHLLWIKKHLK
;
A
#
# COMPACT_ATOMS: atom_id res chain seq x y z
N MET A 1 2.63 23.86 21.39
CA MET A 1 1.34 23.80 20.68
C MET A 1 0.21 23.51 21.67
N LYS A 2 -0.98 24.05 21.43
CA LYS A 2 -2.16 23.79 22.30
C LYS A 2 -3.01 22.59 21.81
N LYS A 3 -2.75 22.11 20.57
CA LYS A 3 -3.48 20.98 19.94
C LYS A 3 -2.49 19.89 19.52
N PRO A 4 -2.91 18.61 19.49
CA PRO A 4 -2.11 17.51 18.94
C PRO A 4 -1.69 17.78 17.49
N GLY A 5 -0.49 17.35 17.10
CA GLY A 5 0.00 17.54 15.73
C GLY A 5 1.51 17.62 15.63
N PHE A 6 1.97 18.06 14.48
CA PHE A 6 3.38 18.23 14.17
C PHE A 6 3.70 19.68 13.78
N ARG A 7 4.88 20.14 14.16
CA ARG A 7 5.46 21.40 13.68
C ARG A 7 6.72 21.08 12.89
N ASP A 8 6.79 21.61 11.68
CA ASP A 8 7.97 21.56 10.82
C ASP A 8 8.85 22.78 11.11
N CYS A 9 10.00 22.55 11.71
CA CYS A 9 11.02 23.56 12.01
C CYS A 9 12.05 23.57 10.87
N ARG A 10 12.15 24.69 10.16
CA ARG A 10 13.05 24.84 9.01
C ARG A 10 14.16 25.81 9.33
N LEU A 11 15.40 25.37 9.08
CA LEU A 11 16.60 26.19 9.14
C LEU A 11 17.11 26.40 7.71
N THR A 12 17.33 27.64 7.34
CA THR A 12 17.98 27.98 6.08
C THR A 12 19.19 28.85 6.35
N THR A 13 20.31 28.53 5.74
CA THR A 13 21.54 29.31 5.81
C THR A 13 22.18 29.46 4.44
N THR A 14 22.99 30.48 4.24
CA THR A 14 23.77 30.67 3.01
C THR A 14 25.24 30.71 3.36
N VAL A 15 26.02 29.82 2.74
CA VAL A 15 27.47 29.73 2.90
C VAL A 15 28.09 29.86 1.51
N ASP A 16 29.00 30.80 1.33
CA ASP A 16 29.67 31.08 0.04
C ASP A 16 28.67 31.21 -1.15
N GLY A 17 27.59 31.94 -0.92
CA GLY A 17 26.53 32.17 -1.92
C GLY A 17 25.60 30.96 -2.18
N LYS A 18 25.87 29.80 -1.60
CA LYS A 18 25.08 28.60 -1.73
C LYS A 18 24.11 28.45 -0.56
N LYS A 19 22.82 28.28 -0.89
CA LYS A 19 21.73 28.11 0.09
C LYS A 19 21.64 26.66 0.55
N TYR A 20 21.63 26.47 1.86
CA TYR A 20 21.37 25.17 2.52
C TYR A 20 20.07 25.27 3.31
N SER A 21 19.24 24.25 3.23
CA SER A 21 18.00 24.17 3.99
C SER A 21 17.85 22.79 4.60
N HIS A 22 17.58 22.75 5.89
CA HIS A 22 17.25 21.53 6.63
C HIS A 22 15.94 21.72 7.37
N HIS A 23 15.25 20.63 7.65
CA HIS A 23 14.06 20.66 8.48
C HIS A 23 14.02 19.49 9.46
N VAL A 24 13.30 19.70 10.56
CA VAL A 24 12.99 18.68 11.54
C VAL A 24 11.55 18.88 12.03
N LYS A 25 10.78 17.81 12.09
CA LYS A 25 9.43 17.85 12.65
C LYS A 25 9.43 17.40 14.09
N VAL A 26 8.66 18.14 14.90
CA VAL A 26 8.44 17.83 16.33
C VAL A 26 6.98 17.53 16.54
N GLY A 27 6.69 16.35 17.14
CA GLY A 27 5.35 15.90 17.47
C GLY A 27 4.89 16.41 18.84
N PHE A 28 3.62 16.80 18.95
CA PHE A 28 2.95 17.20 20.20
C PHE A 28 1.74 16.31 20.40
N SER A 29 1.79 15.46 21.40
CA SER A 29 0.73 14.51 21.74
C SER A 29 0.17 13.77 20.50
N PRO A 30 1.01 13.21 19.63
CA PRO A 30 0.56 12.59 18.38
C PRO A 30 -0.35 11.39 18.62
N GLU A 31 -0.27 10.74 19.77
CA GLU A 31 -1.15 9.67 20.22
C GLU A 31 -2.62 10.13 20.39
N LYS A 32 -2.86 11.45 20.48
CA LYS A 32 -4.20 12.04 20.58
C LYS A 32 -4.78 12.45 19.24
N LEU A 33 -4.03 12.32 18.15
CA LEU A 33 -4.54 12.59 16.80
C LEU A 33 -5.70 11.65 16.47
N ARG A 34 -6.75 12.20 15.85
CA ARG A 34 -7.94 11.45 15.38
C ARG A 34 -8.20 11.81 13.92
N PRO A 35 -8.78 10.90 13.13
CA PRO A 35 -9.09 11.19 11.74
C PRO A 35 -10.10 12.33 11.60
N TYR A 36 -9.98 13.08 10.51
CA TYR A 36 -11.03 13.96 10.02
C TYR A 36 -12.08 13.12 9.25
N THR A 37 -11.61 12.17 8.45
CA THR A 37 -12.46 11.28 7.69
C THR A 37 -13.25 10.37 8.64
N THR A 38 -14.57 10.35 8.48
CA THR A 38 -15.47 9.47 9.23
C THR A 38 -15.87 8.28 8.36
N MET A 39 -16.04 7.12 9.01
CA MET A 39 -16.53 5.92 8.32
C MET A 39 -18.00 6.11 7.92
N PRO A 40 -18.35 5.95 6.62
CA PRO A 40 -19.74 5.93 6.20
C PRO A 40 -20.54 4.81 6.87
N ALA A 41 -21.83 5.06 7.15
CA ALA A 41 -22.67 4.06 7.85
C ALA A 41 -22.79 2.72 7.09
N ASP A 42 -22.74 2.77 5.75
CA ASP A 42 -22.82 1.60 4.87
C ASP A 42 -21.45 1.12 4.37
N PHE A 43 -20.34 1.58 4.98
CA PHE A 43 -18.96 1.27 4.54
C PHE A 43 -18.71 -0.24 4.44
N GLN A 44 -19.01 -0.98 5.49
CA GLN A 44 -18.77 -2.42 5.51
C GLN A 44 -19.65 -3.14 4.48
N GLN A 45 -20.95 -2.78 4.40
CA GLN A 45 -21.86 -3.37 3.44
C GLN A 45 -21.43 -3.09 1.99
N PHE A 46 -20.95 -1.88 1.70
CA PHE A 46 -20.42 -1.53 0.38
C PHE A 46 -19.28 -2.49 -0.01
N TRP A 47 -18.29 -2.66 0.84
CA TRP A 47 -17.14 -3.52 0.54
C TRP A 47 -17.47 -5.02 0.54
N GLU A 48 -18.39 -5.47 1.39
CA GLU A 48 -18.88 -6.86 1.35
C GLU A 48 -19.60 -7.16 0.02
N ASN A 49 -20.42 -6.23 -0.47
CA ASN A 49 -21.07 -6.37 -1.76
C ASN A 49 -20.04 -6.44 -2.91
N GLU A 50 -19.03 -5.57 -2.91
CA GLU A 50 -17.99 -5.56 -3.94
C GLU A 50 -17.15 -6.86 -3.93
N LYS A 51 -16.85 -7.39 -2.74
CA LYS A 51 -16.17 -8.70 -2.61
C LYS A 51 -17.08 -9.85 -3.08
N ALA A 52 -18.37 -9.79 -2.78
CA ALA A 52 -19.32 -10.79 -3.24
C ALA A 52 -19.46 -10.79 -4.77
N GLU A 53 -19.44 -9.61 -5.41
CA GLU A 53 -19.39 -9.51 -6.88
C GLU A 53 -18.08 -10.08 -7.44
N LEU A 54 -16.95 -9.82 -6.79
CA LEU A 54 -15.66 -10.39 -7.17
C LEU A 54 -15.65 -11.92 -7.09
N ALA A 55 -16.31 -12.50 -6.09
CA ALA A 55 -16.34 -13.94 -5.88
C ALA A 55 -17.22 -14.72 -6.90
N LYS A 56 -18.08 -14.03 -7.68
CA LYS A 56 -18.98 -14.68 -8.65
C LYS A 56 -18.26 -15.28 -9.86
N PHE A 57 -17.04 -14.87 -10.13
CA PHE A 57 -16.27 -15.43 -11.25
C PHE A 57 -15.05 -16.21 -10.77
N PRO A 58 -14.67 -17.26 -11.53
CA PRO A 58 -13.61 -18.16 -11.12
C PRO A 58 -12.27 -17.42 -11.01
N LEU A 59 -11.41 -17.95 -10.15
CA LEU A 59 -10.02 -17.52 -10.10
C LEU A 59 -9.32 -17.92 -11.40
N THR A 60 -8.94 -16.93 -12.20
CA THR A 60 -8.32 -17.12 -13.51
C THR A 60 -6.97 -16.41 -13.55
N TYR A 61 -5.92 -17.17 -13.84
CA TYR A 61 -4.57 -16.62 -13.99
C TYR A 61 -3.73 -17.48 -14.93
N THR A 62 -2.67 -16.87 -15.48
CA THR A 62 -1.58 -17.58 -16.14
C THR A 62 -0.34 -17.55 -15.26
N LYS A 63 0.49 -18.59 -15.35
CA LYS A 63 1.74 -18.74 -14.59
C LYS A 63 2.85 -19.17 -15.56
N GLU A 64 3.82 -18.29 -15.78
CA GLU A 64 4.93 -18.49 -16.70
C GLU A 64 6.26 -18.45 -15.95
N HIS A 65 7.12 -19.48 -16.13
CA HIS A 65 8.40 -19.55 -15.44
C HIS A 65 9.42 -18.56 -16.03
N VAL A 66 9.98 -17.71 -15.17
CA VAL A 66 10.95 -16.66 -15.56
C VAL A 66 12.35 -17.07 -15.12
N LYS A 67 13.04 -17.81 -15.99
CA LYS A 67 14.39 -18.37 -15.71
C LYS A 67 15.40 -17.29 -15.31
N LYS A 68 15.37 -16.11 -15.95
CA LYS A 68 16.33 -15.01 -15.67
C LYS A 68 16.25 -14.45 -14.25
N TYR A 69 15.14 -14.68 -13.53
CA TYR A 69 14.95 -14.27 -12.14
C TYR A 69 14.89 -15.44 -11.17
N SER A 70 15.09 -16.67 -11.65
CA SER A 70 15.26 -17.85 -10.81
C SER A 70 16.73 -18.02 -10.44
N THR A 71 17.00 -18.60 -9.25
CA THR A 71 18.35 -18.91 -8.74
C THR A 71 18.41 -20.36 -8.30
N ASP A 72 19.51 -20.79 -7.70
CA ASP A 72 19.61 -22.15 -7.14
C ASP A 72 18.67 -22.39 -5.96
N GLN A 73 18.21 -21.32 -5.29
CA GLN A 73 17.39 -21.39 -4.09
C GLN A 73 15.92 -21.07 -4.34
N ILE A 74 15.60 -20.29 -5.40
CA ILE A 74 14.23 -19.80 -5.67
C ILE A 74 13.85 -19.94 -7.12
N ASP A 75 12.56 -20.16 -7.37
CA ASP A 75 11.92 -20.02 -8.67
C ASP A 75 11.10 -18.76 -8.76
N CYS A 76 11.10 -18.13 -9.93
CA CYS A 76 10.30 -16.95 -10.24
C CYS A 76 9.28 -17.26 -11.34
N TYR A 77 8.05 -16.82 -11.15
CA TYR A 77 6.98 -16.93 -12.15
C TYR A 77 6.36 -15.57 -12.41
N LEU A 78 6.12 -15.24 -13.68
CA LEU A 78 5.26 -14.15 -14.08
C LEU A 78 3.82 -14.62 -14.00
N ILE A 79 3.01 -13.91 -13.25
CA ILE A 79 1.58 -14.14 -13.12
C ILE A 79 0.83 -13.03 -13.84
N LYS A 80 -0.17 -13.40 -14.64
CA LYS A 80 -1.24 -12.52 -15.09
C LYS A 80 -2.53 -12.96 -14.41
N LEU A 81 -3.05 -12.14 -13.49
CA LEU A 81 -4.21 -12.45 -12.67
C LEU A 81 -5.40 -11.61 -13.12
N GLN A 82 -6.50 -12.25 -13.51
CA GLN A 82 -7.75 -11.57 -13.83
C GLN A 82 -8.45 -11.06 -12.56
N VAL A 83 -8.82 -9.79 -12.55
CA VAL A 83 -9.36 -9.11 -11.36
C VAL A 83 -10.82 -8.69 -11.48
N ASN A 84 -11.47 -8.90 -12.64
CA ASN A 84 -12.90 -8.68 -12.82
C ASN A 84 -13.46 -9.42 -14.05
N GLN A 85 -14.79 -9.39 -14.19
CA GLN A 85 -15.51 -10.04 -15.29
C GLN A 85 -15.16 -9.50 -16.68
N ARG A 86 -14.71 -8.24 -16.77
CA ARG A 86 -14.38 -7.59 -18.06
C ARG A 86 -13.00 -8.00 -18.59
N GLY A 87 -12.34 -8.98 -17.94
CA GLY A 87 -11.02 -9.45 -18.35
C GLY A 87 -9.86 -8.52 -17.96
N GLN A 88 -10.12 -7.49 -17.13
CA GLN A 88 -9.02 -6.70 -16.60
C GLN A 88 -8.12 -7.56 -15.72
N SER A 89 -6.83 -7.38 -15.88
CA SER A 89 -5.82 -8.16 -15.17
C SER A 89 -4.79 -7.26 -14.50
N ILE A 90 -4.10 -7.80 -13.52
CA ILE A 90 -2.83 -7.29 -13.00
C ILE A 90 -1.73 -8.29 -13.31
N TYR A 91 -0.48 -7.84 -13.25
CA TYR A 91 0.69 -8.70 -13.37
C TYR A 91 1.49 -8.68 -12.07
N GLY A 92 2.33 -9.67 -11.91
CA GLY A 92 3.27 -9.72 -10.80
C GLY A 92 4.25 -10.85 -10.91
N TYR A 93 5.35 -10.74 -10.16
CA TYR A 93 6.31 -11.81 -10.00
C TYR A 93 6.05 -12.57 -8.71
N LEU A 94 5.90 -13.89 -8.85
CA LEU A 94 5.67 -14.82 -7.76
C LEU A 94 6.93 -15.64 -7.53
N PHE A 95 7.53 -15.48 -6.36
CA PHE A 95 8.75 -16.15 -5.96
C PHE A 95 8.46 -17.29 -5.00
N TYR A 96 9.03 -18.45 -5.28
CA TYR A 96 8.94 -19.65 -4.45
C TYR A 96 10.32 -20.10 -3.96
N PRO A 97 10.44 -20.60 -2.72
CA PRO A 97 11.56 -21.45 -2.35
C PRO A 97 11.58 -22.71 -3.21
N LYS A 98 12.75 -23.10 -3.75
CA LYS A 98 12.88 -24.37 -4.49
C LYS A 98 12.81 -25.60 -3.59
N LYS A 99 13.15 -25.45 -2.31
CA LYS A 99 13.01 -26.53 -1.35
C LYS A 99 11.54 -26.89 -1.23
N GLU A 100 11.24 -28.19 -1.33
CA GLU A 100 9.90 -28.70 -1.12
C GLU A 100 9.41 -28.38 0.31
N GLY A 101 8.15 -27.94 0.45
CA GLY A 101 7.59 -27.58 1.74
C GLY A 101 6.30 -26.77 1.67
N LYS A 102 5.83 -26.35 2.84
CA LYS A 102 4.71 -25.43 3.02
C LYS A 102 5.23 -24.12 3.58
N TYR A 103 4.74 -23.02 3.04
CA TYR A 103 5.32 -21.69 3.28
C TYR A 103 4.25 -20.64 3.57
N PRO A 104 4.55 -19.66 4.44
CA PRO A 104 3.74 -18.45 4.54
C PRO A 104 3.73 -17.72 3.19
N VAL A 105 2.61 -17.07 2.88
CA VAL A 105 2.49 -16.25 1.67
C VAL A 105 2.55 -14.76 2.02
N VAL A 106 3.23 -13.98 1.17
CA VAL A 106 3.42 -12.54 1.35
C VAL A 106 3.01 -11.81 0.08
N LEU A 107 1.93 -11.04 0.15
CA LEU A 107 1.51 -10.12 -0.91
C LEU A 107 2.24 -8.78 -0.77
N CYS A 108 2.78 -8.28 -1.87
CA CYS A 108 3.52 -7.02 -1.91
C CYS A 108 2.98 -6.08 -2.98
N PRO A 109 1.99 -5.24 -2.64
CA PRO A 109 1.48 -4.22 -3.53
C PRO A 109 2.46 -3.03 -3.69
N PRO A 110 2.43 -2.32 -4.84
CA PRO A 110 3.41 -1.31 -5.20
C PRO A 110 3.18 0.04 -4.53
N GLY A 111 4.25 0.83 -4.43
CA GLY A 111 4.15 2.28 -4.23
C GLY A 111 3.43 2.98 -5.39
N ALA A 112 3.09 4.28 -5.21
CA ALA A 112 2.39 5.05 -6.22
C ALA A 112 3.20 5.24 -7.51
N GLY A 113 2.48 5.50 -8.60
CA GLY A 113 3.03 5.76 -9.92
C GLY A 113 2.59 4.71 -10.96
N ILE A 114 2.54 5.13 -12.22
CA ILE A 114 2.30 4.25 -13.35
C ILE A 114 3.65 3.66 -13.74
N LYS A 115 3.89 2.44 -13.32
CA LYS A 115 5.19 1.77 -13.47
C LYS A 115 5.03 0.25 -13.50
N THR A 116 6.01 -0.41 -14.11
CA THR A 116 6.19 -1.86 -14.03
C THR A 116 7.15 -2.23 -12.91
N ILE A 117 7.31 -3.52 -12.64
CA ILE A 117 8.27 -4.05 -11.66
C ILE A 117 9.64 -4.13 -12.35
N LYS A 118 10.54 -3.18 -12.03
CA LYS A 118 11.86 -3.08 -12.69
C LYS A 118 12.96 -3.88 -12.00
N GLU A 119 12.86 -4.12 -10.70
CA GLU A 119 13.87 -4.81 -9.90
C GLU A 119 13.28 -6.02 -9.16
N PRO A 120 12.85 -7.09 -9.90
CA PRO A 120 12.14 -8.22 -9.29
C PRO A 120 12.95 -8.92 -8.19
N LEU A 121 14.27 -8.93 -8.31
CA LEU A 121 15.16 -9.60 -7.35
C LEU A 121 15.48 -8.80 -6.09
N ARG A 122 15.07 -7.53 -6.01
CA ARG A 122 15.39 -6.66 -4.86
C ARG A 122 15.02 -7.30 -3.52
N HIS A 123 13.89 -7.99 -3.45
CA HIS A 123 13.40 -8.61 -2.22
C HIS A 123 13.38 -10.14 -2.27
N LYS A 124 14.23 -10.75 -3.12
CA LYS A 124 14.33 -12.22 -3.26
C LYS A 124 14.60 -12.93 -1.93
N TYR A 125 15.25 -12.25 -1.00
CA TYR A 125 15.58 -12.78 0.32
C TYR A 125 14.35 -13.25 1.13
N TYR A 126 13.14 -12.79 0.80
CA TYR A 126 11.90 -13.34 1.39
C TYR A 126 11.73 -14.82 1.00
N ALA A 127 11.91 -15.13 -0.29
CA ALA A 127 11.78 -16.50 -0.78
C ALA A 127 12.99 -17.35 -0.38
N GLU A 128 14.19 -16.80 -0.40
CA GLU A 128 15.41 -17.48 0.09
C GLU A 128 15.27 -17.86 1.58
N GLN A 129 14.46 -17.11 2.35
CA GLN A 129 14.20 -17.36 3.76
C GLN A 129 12.86 -18.07 4.05
N GLY A 130 12.25 -18.68 3.06
CA GLY A 130 11.12 -19.58 3.24
C GLY A 130 9.77 -18.90 3.23
N CYS A 131 9.55 -17.85 2.44
CA CYS A 131 8.25 -17.27 2.17
C CYS A 131 7.91 -17.37 0.68
N ILE A 132 6.67 -17.62 0.32
CA ILE A 132 6.19 -17.36 -1.04
C ILE A 132 5.86 -15.87 -1.13
N ARG A 133 6.51 -15.14 -2.05
CA ARG A 133 6.33 -13.69 -2.21
C ARG A 133 5.71 -13.36 -3.55
N PHE A 134 4.61 -12.61 -3.54
CA PHE A 134 3.95 -12.12 -4.74
C PHE A 134 4.03 -10.59 -4.79
N GLU A 135 4.89 -10.08 -5.64
CA GLU A 135 5.06 -8.65 -5.91
C GLU A 135 4.23 -8.28 -7.14
N ILE A 136 3.24 -7.41 -6.97
CA ILE A 136 2.28 -7.06 -8.00
C ILE A 136 2.47 -5.63 -8.52
N GLU A 137 2.05 -5.39 -9.77
CA GLU A 137 1.64 -4.09 -10.27
C GLU A 137 0.10 -4.00 -10.24
N ILE A 138 -0.47 -2.82 -10.47
CA ILE A 138 -1.93 -2.59 -10.26
C ILE A 138 -2.64 -1.96 -11.46
N HIS A 139 -1.94 -1.75 -12.56
CA HIS A 139 -2.44 -1.03 -13.73
C HIS A 139 -2.77 -1.94 -14.91
N GLY A 140 -2.35 -3.21 -14.86
CA GLY A 140 -2.43 -4.17 -15.96
C GLY A 140 -1.25 -4.06 -16.93
N LEU A 141 -0.09 -3.61 -16.44
CA LEU A 141 1.12 -3.42 -17.20
C LEU A 141 2.01 -4.66 -17.10
N ASN A 142 2.17 -5.38 -18.21
CA ASN A 142 3.10 -6.51 -18.25
C ASN A 142 4.53 -6.05 -17.96
N PRO A 143 5.22 -6.54 -16.92
CA PRO A 143 6.60 -6.13 -16.64
C PRO A 143 7.61 -6.44 -17.75
N GLU A 144 7.26 -7.35 -18.64
CA GLU A 144 8.10 -7.76 -19.78
C GLU A 144 7.78 -6.97 -21.08
N MET A 145 6.88 -5.96 -21.03
CA MET A 145 6.57 -5.12 -22.19
C MET A 145 7.77 -4.26 -22.59
N SER A 146 7.79 -3.85 -23.86
CA SER A 146 8.80 -2.93 -24.36
C SER A 146 8.65 -1.51 -23.77
N GLU A 147 9.70 -0.70 -23.86
CA GLU A 147 9.64 0.70 -23.42
C GLU A 147 8.67 1.54 -24.30
N GLU A 148 8.54 1.21 -25.58
CA GLU A 148 7.59 1.84 -26.49
C GLU A 148 6.16 1.57 -26.05
N GLU A 149 5.79 0.29 -25.84
CA GLU A 149 4.47 -0.10 -25.35
C GLU A 149 4.17 0.57 -24.01
N PHE A 150 5.14 0.62 -23.10
CA PHE A 150 4.97 1.29 -21.81
C PHE A 150 4.67 2.79 -21.99
N LYS A 151 5.38 3.49 -22.88
CA LYS A 151 5.17 4.91 -23.17
C LYS A 151 3.77 5.18 -23.73
N GLU A 152 3.31 4.35 -24.67
CA GLU A 152 1.97 4.47 -25.26
C GLU A 152 0.88 4.29 -24.21
N ILE A 153 0.95 3.23 -23.40
CA ILE A 153 -0.04 2.94 -22.36
C ILE A 153 0.00 4.03 -21.27
N SER A 154 1.18 4.44 -20.82
CA SER A 154 1.31 5.47 -19.79
C SER A 154 0.78 6.82 -20.21
N ALA A 155 0.87 7.16 -21.51
CA ALA A 155 0.28 8.35 -22.09
C ALA A 155 -1.27 8.36 -21.97
N ALA A 156 -1.91 7.18 -22.04
CA ALA A 156 -3.35 7.04 -21.85
C ALA A 156 -3.82 7.42 -20.42
N PHE A 157 -2.93 7.45 -19.45
CA PHE A 157 -3.18 7.99 -18.11
C PHE A 157 -3.00 9.52 -18.04
N ASN A 158 -3.18 10.23 -19.16
CA ASN A 158 -3.03 11.69 -19.32
C ASN A 158 -1.61 12.22 -19.06
N GLY A 159 -0.58 11.40 -19.28
CA GLY A 159 0.82 11.76 -19.07
C GLY A 159 1.18 12.19 -17.65
N ARG A 160 0.28 12.01 -16.69
CA ARG A 160 0.49 12.31 -15.27
C ARG A 160 0.71 11.02 -14.51
N GLU A 161 1.86 10.87 -13.92
CA GLU A 161 2.27 9.68 -13.18
C GLU A 161 1.22 9.20 -12.14
N ASN A 162 0.56 10.13 -11.47
CA ASN A 162 -0.43 9.85 -10.42
C ASN A 162 -1.88 10.24 -10.81
N GLY A 163 -2.16 10.51 -12.09
CA GLY A 163 -3.50 10.90 -12.58
C GLY A 163 -4.61 9.91 -12.24
N TYR A 164 -4.29 8.61 -12.17
CA TYR A 164 -5.23 7.55 -11.79
C TYR A 164 -5.81 7.71 -10.38
N LEU A 165 -5.10 8.36 -9.47
CA LEU A 165 -5.55 8.59 -8.08
C LEU A 165 -6.76 9.52 -7.98
N SER A 166 -7.04 10.33 -9.00
CA SER A 166 -8.24 11.18 -9.08
C SER A 166 -9.30 10.65 -10.04
N ASN A 167 -8.99 9.58 -10.77
CA ASN A 167 -9.87 9.05 -11.81
C ASN A 167 -11.15 8.44 -11.21
N GLY A 168 -12.31 9.01 -11.58
CA GLY A 168 -13.62 8.58 -11.10
C GLY A 168 -13.96 8.99 -9.66
N LEU A 169 -13.20 9.90 -9.05
CA LEU A 169 -13.36 10.29 -7.65
C LEU A 169 -14.71 10.96 -7.33
N ASP A 170 -15.47 11.40 -8.33
CA ASP A 170 -16.81 11.96 -8.16
C ASP A 170 -17.87 10.90 -7.76
N ASN A 171 -17.57 9.62 -7.98
CA ASN A 171 -18.50 8.52 -7.70
C ASN A 171 -17.75 7.31 -7.12
N ARG A 172 -18.17 6.86 -5.91
CA ARG A 172 -17.56 5.71 -5.23
C ARG A 172 -17.57 4.42 -6.05
N ASP A 173 -18.57 4.20 -6.89
CA ASP A 173 -18.70 2.98 -7.69
C ASP A 173 -17.78 2.96 -8.92
N ASN A 174 -17.30 4.13 -9.34
CA ASN A 174 -16.44 4.33 -10.52
C ASN A 174 -14.99 4.71 -10.17
N TYR A 175 -14.69 4.96 -8.89
CA TYR A 175 -13.36 5.39 -8.48
C TYR A 175 -12.33 4.31 -8.80
N TYR A 176 -11.23 4.72 -9.45
CA TYR A 176 -10.18 3.82 -9.93
C TYR A 176 -9.64 2.89 -8.84
N MET A 177 -9.50 3.39 -7.61
CA MET A 177 -8.93 2.61 -6.51
C MET A 177 -9.82 1.44 -6.08
N LYS A 178 -11.11 1.39 -6.46
CA LYS A 178 -11.98 0.22 -6.20
C LYS A 178 -11.38 -1.05 -6.81
N ARG A 179 -11.04 -0.99 -8.11
CA ARG A 179 -10.42 -2.15 -8.78
C ARG A 179 -9.07 -2.52 -8.19
N VAL A 180 -8.29 -1.53 -7.72
CA VAL A 180 -6.98 -1.77 -7.11
C VAL A 180 -7.12 -2.50 -5.78
N TYR A 181 -8.06 -2.09 -4.93
CA TYR A 181 -8.31 -2.74 -3.65
C TYR A 181 -8.82 -4.17 -3.83
N LEU A 182 -9.75 -4.38 -4.77
CA LEU A 182 -10.25 -5.70 -5.12
C LEU A 182 -9.18 -6.59 -5.78
N ALA A 183 -8.24 -6.01 -6.53
CA ALA A 183 -7.11 -6.75 -7.08
C ALA A 183 -6.18 -7.29 -5.98
N CYS A 184 -5.97 -6.53 -4.90
CA CYS A 184 -5.23 -7.02 -3.75
C CYS A 184 -5.98 -8.19 -3.05
N VAL A 185 -7.30 -8.10 -2.87
CA VAL A 185 -8.10 -9.21 -2.34
C VAL A 185 -8.02 -10.44 -3.26
N ARG A 186 -8.13 -10.23 -4.58
CA ARG A 186 -7.99 -11.32 -5.56
C ARG A 186 -6.60 -11.96 -5.54
N SER A 187 -5.57 -11.19 -5.23
CA SER A 187 -4.21 -11.71 -5.05
C SER A 187 -4.11 -12.63 -3.81
N ILE A 188 -4.87 -12.34 -2.75
CA ILE A 188 -4.98 -13.27 -1.61
C ILE A 188 -5.68 -14.57 -2.03
N ASP A 189 -6.72 -14.52 -2.88
CA ASP A 189 -7.35 -15.72 -3.41
C ASP A 189 -6.34 -16.60 -4.15
N LEU A 190 -5.51 -15.99 -5.01
CA LEU A 190 -4.43 -16.71 -5.70
C LEU A 190 -3.45 -17.35 -4.70
N LEU A 191 -2.94 -16.57 -3.77
CA LEU A 191 -1.92 -17.02 -2.82
C LEU A 191 -2.42 -18.15 -1.93
N THR A 192 -3.68 -18.07 -1.48
CA THR A 192 -4.29 -19.13 -0.65
C THR A 192 -4.77 -20.34 -1.43
N SER A 193 -4.78 -20.29 -2.76
CA SER A 193 -5.04 -21.45 -3.63
C SER A 193 -3.80 -22.28 -3.94
N LEU A 194 -2.61 -21.77 -3.62
CA LEU A 194 -1.36 -22.44 -3.93
C LEU A 194 -1.16 -23.71 -3.08
N PRO A 195 -0.81 -24.84 -3.70
CA PRO A 195 -0.56 -26.08 -2.96
C PRO A 195 0.56 -25.92 -1.91
N GLU A 196 1.53 -25.05 -2.13
CA GLU A 196 2.66 -24.80 -1.25
C GLU A 196 2.36 -23.83 -0.09
N TRP A 197 1.18 -23.22 -0.05
CA TRP A 197 0.77 -22.42 1.11
C TRP A 197 0.65 -23.28 2.37
N ASP A 198 1.09 -22.72 3.51
CA ASP A 198 1.09 -23.42 4.81
C ASP A 198 -0.32 -23.57 5.44
N GLY A 199 -1.35 -22.99 4.80
CA GLY A 199 -2.74 -23.05 5.28
C GLY A 199 -3.05 -22.10 6.44
N LYS A 200 -2.10 -21.27 6.89
CA LYS A 200 -2.22 -20.43 8.09
C LYS A 200 -1.83 -18.98 7.84
N ASN A 201 -0.63 -18.76 7.32
CA ASN A 201 0.01 -17.45 7.33
C ASN A 201 -0.19 -16.73 6.01
N VAL A 202 -0.92 -15.63 6.07
CA VAL A 202 -1.13 -14.69 4.97
C VAL A 202 -0.66 -13.31 5.42
N VAL A 203 0.37 -12.81 4.79
CA VAL A 203 1.00 -11.53 5.12
C VAL A 203 0.79 -10.54 3.99
N VAL A 204 0.54 -9.27 4.30
CA VAL A 204 0.59 -8.18 3.32
C VAL A 204 1.63 -7.16 3.76
N GLN A 205 2.55 -6.79 2.85
CA GLN A 205 3.64 -5.87 3.16
C GLN A 205 3.84 -4.84 2.04
N GLY A 206 3.96 -3.57 2.38
CA GLY A 206 4.25 -2.55 1.40
C GLY A 206 4.65 -1.20 1.99
N GLY A 207 5.16 -0.32 1.12
CA GLY A 207 5.54 1.05 1.47
C GLY A 207 4.75 2.09 0.69
N SER A 208 4.51 3.26 1.26
CA SER A 208 3.80 4.37 0.64
C SER A 208 2.38 3.95 0.21
N GLN A 209 2.01 4.05 -1.06
CA GLN A 209 0.76 3.47 -1.54
C GLN A 209 0.68 1.96 -1.26
N GLY A 210 1.79 1.22 -1.39
CA GLY A 210 1.83 -0.19 -1.02
C GLY A 210 1.52 -0.42 0.45
N GLY A 211 1.96 0.47 1.35
CA GLY A 211 1.60 0.45 2.77
C GLY A 211 0.11 0.72 3.01
N ALA A 212 -0.47 1.64 2.23
CA ALA A 212 -1.91 1.87 2.21
C ALA A 212 -2.67 0.62 1.75
N LEU A 213 -2.23 0.00 0.65
CA LEU A 213 -2.83 -1.21 0.09
C LEU A 213 -2.69 -2.40 1.04
N ALA A 214 -1.59 -2.48 1.80
CA ALA A 214 -1.42 -3.51 2.84
C ALA A 214 -2.49 -3.38 3.94
N LEU A 215 -2.68 -2.17 4.46
CA LEU A 215 -3.70 -1.89 5.48
C LEU A 215 -5.12 -2.10 4.96
N VAL A 216 -5.41 -1.66 3.73
CA VAL A 216 -6.70 -1.87 3.08
C VAL A 216 -6.99 -3.36 2.92
N THR A 217 -6.02 -4.13 2.43
CA THR A 217 -6.19 -5.58 2.23
C THR A 217 -6.43 -6.29 3.56
N ALA A 218 -5.65 -5.96 4.60
CA ALA A 218 -5.85 -6.53 5.94
C ALA A 218 -7.20 -6.15 6.57
N GLY A 219 -7.75 -4.97 6.22
CA GLY A 219 -9.09 -4.55 6.66
C GLY A 219 -10.23 -5.24 5.90
N LEU A 220 -10.01 -5.55 4.62
CA LEU A 220 -11.01 -6.19 3.75
C LEU A 220 -11.02 -7.72 3.84
N ASP A 221 -9.88 -8.33 4.12
CA ASP A 221 -9.71 -9.78 4.07
C ASP A 221 -9.19 -10.34 5.40
N GLN A 222 -10.08 -10.99 6.13
CA GLN A 222 -9.76 -11.54 7.46
C GLN A 222 -8.86 -12.79 7.41
N ARG A 223 -8.49 -13.29 6.21
CA ARG A 223 -7.45 -14.32 6.04
C ARG A 223 -6.05 -13.76 6.31
N VAL A 224 -5.87 -12.44 6.19
CA VAL A 224 -4.59 -11.77 6.51
C VAL A 224 -4.31 -11.92 8.00
N THR A 225 -3.15 -12.49 8.33
CA THR A 225 -2.71 -12.76 9.71
C THR A 225 -1.68 -11.76 10.21
N ALA A 226 -0.92 -11.15 9.29
CA ALA A 226 0.06 -10.11 9.60
C ALA A 226 0.09 -9.03 8.52
N CYS A 227 0.23 -7.77 8.93
CA CYS A 227 0.29 -6.60 8.06
C CYS A 227 1.51 -5.75 8.39
N VAL A 228 2.32 -5.43 7.38
CA VAL A 228 3.47 -4.53 7.52
C VAL A 228 3.28 -3.32 6.62
N ALA A 229 3.09 -2.15 7.21
CA ALA A 229 2.82 -0.92 6.48
C ALA A 229 3.90 0.14 6.78
N ASN A 230 4.71 0.46 5.76
CA ASN A 230 5.72 1.48 5.86
C ASN A 230 5.20 2.81 5.29
N HIS A 231 5.29 3.90 6.06
CA HIS A 231 4.82 5.26 5.75
C HIS A 231 3.57 5.30 4.82
N PRO A 232 2.41 4.78 5.27
CA PRO A 232 1.26 4.54 4.40
C PRO A 232 0.69 5.85 3.82
N ALA A 233 0.44 5.85 2.51
CA ALA A 233 -0.29 6.89 1.80
C ALA A 233 -1.82 6.77 2.02
N LEU A 234 -2.62 7.55 1.30
CA LEU A 234 -4.09 7.48 1.24
C LEU A 234 -4.78 7.49 2.62
N SER A 235 -4.15 8.14 3.60
CA SER A 235 -4.55 8.10 5.00
C SER A 235 -4.99 9.47 5.48
N ASP A 236 -6.21 9.61 5.99
CA ASP A 236 -6.80 10.88 6.42
C ASP A 236 -6.60 11.99 5.39
N MET A 237 -6.91 11.66 4.13
CA MET A 237 -6.64 12.53 2.98
C MET A 237 -7.32 13.89 3.10
N ALA A 238 -8.52 13.94 3.69
CA ALA A 238 -9.26 15.16 3.97
C ALA A 238 -8.80 15.92 5.23
N GLY A 239 -7.73 15.48 5.90
CA GLY A 239 -7.19 16.08 7.13
C GLY A 239 -6.84 17.56 7.01
N TYR A 240 -6.58 18.07 5.79
CA TYR A 240 -6.39 19.49 5.50
C TYR A 240 -7.58 20.36 5.94
N LYS A 241 -8.79 19.82 5.88
CA LYS A 241 -9.99 20.50 6.34
C LYS A 241 -10.04 20.69 7.87
N ALA A 242 -9.23 19.94 8.61
CA ALA A 242 -9.02 20.13 10.04
C ALA A 242 -7.85 21.09 10.37
N GLY A 243 -7.29 21.79 9.37
CA GLY A 243 -6.18 22.73 9.54
C GLY A 243 -4.84 22.07 9.86
N ARG A 244 -4.63 20.80 9.43
CA ARG A 244 -3.41 20.02 9.61
C ARG A 244 -3.02 19.31 8.32
N ALA A 245 -1.83 18.69 8.30
CA ALA A 245 -1.44 17.91 7.15
C ALA A 245 -2.37 16.71 6.95
N GLY A 246 -2.86 16.53 5.72
CA GLY A 246 -3.60 15.38 5.23
C GLY A 246 -2.69 14.48 4.39
N GLY A 247 -3.16 13.27 4.06
CA GLY A 247 -2.39 12.26 3.37
C GLY A 247 -2.17 12.53 1.89
N TYR A 248 -1.13 11.88 1.36
CA TYR A 248 -0.90 11.75 -0.08
C TYR A 248 -2.14 11.14 -0.77
N PRO A 249 -2.57 11.66 -1.95
CA PRO A 249 -1.85 12.56 -2.85
C PRO A 249 -2.11 14.07 -2.63
N HIS A 250 -2.50 14.48 -1.43
CA HIS A 250 -2.66 15.88 -1.03
C HIS A 250 -3.77 16.65 -1.79
N PHE A 251 -4.83 15.97 -2.17
CA PHE A 251 -5.94 16.53 -2.96
C PHE A 251 -6.53 17.81 -2.40
N PHE A 252 -6.59 17.94 -1.07
CA PHE A 252 -7.21 19.10 -0.39
C PHE A 252 -6.21 20.16 0.07
N ARG A 253 -4.96 20.09 -0.39
CA ARG A 253 -3.94 21.04 0.07
C ARG A 253 -4.16 22.45 -0.48
N ASN A 254 -4.42 22.58 -1.79
CA ASN A 254 -4.57 23.86 -2.50
C ASN A 254 -5.46 23.74 -3.74
N THR A 255 -6.40 22.81 -3.79
CA THR A 255 -7.11 22.46 -5.04
C THR A 255 -8.62 22.69 -4.88
N VAL A 256 -9.13 23.75 -5.51
CA VAL A 256 -10.56 24.09 -5.50
C VAL A 256 -11.40 22.98 -6.14
N ASP A 257 -10.93 22.38 -7.25
CA ASP A 257 -11.66 21.35 -7.99
C ASP A 257 -11.79 20.01 -7.26
N MET A 258 -10.98 19.80 -6.22
CA MET A 258 -10.99 18.56 -5.42
C MET A 258 -11.86 18.69 -4.18
N ASP A 259 -12.16 19.90 -3.72
CA ASP A 259 -12.93 20.17 -2.51
C ASP A 259 -14.44 20.21 -2.80
N THR A 260 -14.99 19.13 -3.35
CA THR A 260 -16.43 18.99 -3.56
C THR A 260 -17.04 17.96 -2.60
N PRO A 261 -18.32 18.12 -2.20
CA PRO A 261 -18.99 17.16 -1.31
C PRO A 261 -18.99 15.73 -1.85
N GLU A 262 -19.09 15.53 -3.17
CA GLU A 262 -19.08 14.23 -3.85
C GLU A 262 -17.75 13.53 -3.66
N LYS A 263 -16.64 14.22 -3.95
CA LYS A 263 -15.27 13.70 -3.82
C LYS A 263 -14.92 13.38 -2.37
N ILE A 264 -15.33 14.25 -1.43
CA ILE A 264 -15.13 14.00 0.00
C ILE A 264 -15.90 12.76 0.45
N ARG A 265 -17.16 12.61 0.01
CA ARG A 265 -17.96 11.39 0.31
C ARG A 265 -17.33 10.14 -0.29
N THR A 266 -16.96 10.17 -1.56
CA THR A 266 -16.26 9.05 -2.22
C THR A 266 -15.01 8.68 -1.46
N MET A 267 -14.19 9.67 -1.12
CA MET A 267 -12.92 9.44 -0.42
C MET A 267 -13.10 8.74 0.92
N ALA A 268 -14.19 8.98 1.63
CA ALA A 268 -14.48 8.31 2.90
C ALA A 268 -14.64 6.78 2.76
N TYR A 269 -15.01 6.28 1.57
CA TYR A 269 -15.04 4.83 1.28
C TYR A 269 -13.67 4.25 0.96
N TYR A 270 -12.66 5.07 0.72
CA TYR A 270 -11.34 4.64 0.24
C TYR A 270 -10.19 5.08 1.13
N ASP A 271 -10.47 5.87 2.16
CA ASP A 271 -9.45 6.33 3.10
C ASP A 271 -9.00 5.18 4.03
N VAL A 272 -7.69 4.98 4.12
CA VAL A 272 -7.06 3.92 4.91
C VAL A 272 -7.52 3.91 6.37
N VAL A 273 -7.83 5.08 6.94
CA VAL A 273 -8.25 5.17 8.37
C VAL A 273 -9.51 4.35 8.67
N ASN A 274 -10.38 4.17 7.67
CA ASN A 274 -11.61 3.39 7.86
C ASN A 274 -11.35 1.88 7.78
N PHE A 275 -10.45 1.44 6.90
CA PHE A 275 -10.02 0.05 6.85
C PHE A 275 -9.22 -0.35 8.08
N ALA A 276 -8.34 0.53 8.55
CA ALA A 276 -7.51 0.28 9.73
C ALA A 276 -8.32 -0.08 10.98
N GLN A 277 -9.53 0.46 11.13
CA GLN A 277 -10.44 0.12 12.22
C GLN A 277 -10.98 -1.32 12.16
N LEU A 278 -10.92 -1.97 10.99
CA LEU A 278 -11.42 -3.33 10.74
C LEU A 278 -10.34 -4.40 10.84
N ILE A 279 -9.07 -4.03 10.92
CA ILE A 279 -7.94 -4.96 10.92
C ILE A 279 -7.94 -5.79 12.21
N LYS A 280 -7.76 -7.11 12.03
CA LYS A 280 -7.56 -8.09 13.12
C LYS A 280 -6.14 -8.66 13.14
N ALA A 281 -5.43 -8.56 12.02
CA ALA A 281 -4.07 -9.02 11.83
C ALA A 281 -3.08 -8.31 12.75
N ASP A 282 -2.05 -9.01 13.22
CA ASP A 282 -0.91 -8.38 13.88
C ASP A 282 -0.31 -7.35 12.92
N THR A 283 -0.16 -6.10 13.37
CA THR A 283 0.20 -4.99 12.47
C THR A 283 1.47 -4.29 12.93
N TYR A 284 2.42 -4.18 12.00
CA TYR A 284 3.65 -3.42 12.17
C TYR A 284 3.69 -2.21 11.25
N MET A 285 3.88 -1.04 11.82
CA MET A 285 3.99 0.20 11.04
C MET A 285 5.35 0.85 11.24
N THR A 286 5.93 1.36 10.15
CA THR A 286 7.17 2.13 10.21
C THR A 286 7.01 3.47 9.48
N TRP A 287 7.53 4.57 10.04
CA TRP A 287 7.48 5.88 9.39
C TRP A 287 8.51 6.86 9.94
N GLY A 288 8.83 7.88 9.14
CA GLY A 288 9.72 8.97 9.50
C GLY A 288 8.99 10.24 9.95
N PHE A 289 9.58 11.01 10.88
CA PHE A 289 8.99 12.29 11.29
C PHE A 289 9.10 13.35 10.21
N ASN A 290 10.20 13.35 9.43
CA ASN A 290 10.45 14.39 8.43
C ASN A 290 9.73 14.14 7.10
N ASP A 291 8.97 13.06 6.97
CA ASP A 291 8.24 12.72 5.75
C ASP A 291 7.24 13.84 5.38
N ASN A 292 7.41 14.39 4.16
CA ASN A 292 6.53 15.40 3.57
C ASN A 292 5.55 14.82 2.53
N VAL A 293 5.79 13.57 2.11
CA VAL A 293 4.93 12.85 1.15
C VAL A 293 3.80 12.14 1.90
N CYS A 294 4.16 11.32 2.90
CA CYS A 294 3.20 10.70 3.81
C CYS A 294 3.43 11.24 5.22
N PRO A 295 2.84 12.39 5.57
CA PRO A 295 3.20 13.09 6.81
C PRO A 295 3.00 12.23 8.06
N PRO A 296 3.88 12.35 9.08
CA PRO A 296 3.75 11.58 10.32
C PRO A 296 2.40 11.79 11.01
N THR A 297 1.74 12.93 10.78
CA THR A 297 0.37 13.19 11.24
C THR A 297 -0.58 12.07 10.82
N THR A 298 -0.55 11.69 9.53
CA THR A 298 -1.47 10.68 8.99
C THR A 298 -1.06 9.27 9.40
N SER A 299 0.24 8.96 9.48
CA SER A 299 0.73 7.68 10.00
C SER A 299 0.30 7.45 11.46
N TYR A 300 0.42 8.47 12.32
CA TYR A 300 -0.09 8.39 13.69
C TYR A 300 -1.60 8.21 13.76
N ILE A 301 -2.36 8.89 12.89
CA ILE A 301 -3.82 8.76 12.86
C ILE A 301 -4.20 7.31 12.53
N VAL A 302 -3.57 6.71 11.52
CA VAL A 302 -3.79 5.30 11.19
C VAL A 302 -3.43 4.41 12.37
N TYR A 303 -2.23 4.60 12.94
CA TYR A 303 -1.78 3.80 14.08
C TYR A 303 -2.71 3.91 15.28
N ASN A 304 -3.22 5.12 15.56
CA ASN A 304 -4.10 5.37 16.70
C ASN A 304 -5.48 4.70 16.57
N VAL A 305 -5.98 4.48 15.34
CA VAL A 305 -7.30 3.83 15.11
C VAL A 305 -7.22 2.31 14.96
N LEU A 306 -6.02 1.72 14.85
CA LEU A 306 -5.86 0.27 14.87
C LEU A 306 -6.32 -0.31 16.21
N ASN A 307 -7.20 -1.31 16.15
CA ASN A 307 -7.74 -2.04 17.32
C ASN A 307 -7.23 -3.48 17.41
N CYS A 308 -6.12 -3.80 16.73
CA CYS A 308 -5.44 -5.09 16.73
C CYS A 308 -4.12 -5.02 17.52
N PRO A 309 -3.43 -6.14 17.76
CA PRO A 309 -2.05 -6.13 18.22
C PRO A 309 -1.19 -5.32 17.23
N LYS A 310 -0.43 -4.37 17.75
CA LYS A 310 0.32 -3.44 16.91
C LYS A 310 1.65 -3.04 17.49
N GLU A 311 2.65 -2.93 16.62
CA GLU A 311 3.98 -2.41 16.94
C GLU A 311 4.34 -1.29 15.96
N ALA A 312 5.27 -0.42 16.34
CA ALA A 312 5.77 0.63 15.46
C ALA A 312 7.26 0.87 15.60
N LEU A 313 7.92 1.17 14.48
CA LEU A 313 9.25 1.77 14.44
C LEU A 313 9.14 3.18 13.87
N ILE A 314 9.49 4.16 14.67
CA ILE A 314 9.47 5.57 14.29
C ILE A 314 10.91 6.04 14.12
N THR A 315 11.24 6.57 12.94
CA THR A 315 12.57 7.09 12.63
C THR A 315 12.54 8.63 12.61
N PRO A 316 13.06 9.31 13.65
CA PRO A 316 12.86 10.75 13.82
C PRO A 316 13.43 11.61 12.67
N ILE A 317 14.46 11.12 11.98
CA ILE A 317 15.17 11.88 10.94
C ILE A 317 14.77 11.52 9.51
N ASN A 318 14.10 10.36 9.30
CA ASN A 318 13.77 9.93 7.96
C ASN A 318 12.68 10.81 7.34
N GLU A 319 12.84 11.07 6.07
CA GLU A 319 11.81 11.57 5.17
C GLU A 319 11.04 10.38 4.54
N HIS A 320 10.65 10.48 3.26
CA HIS A 320 9.92 9.41 2.56
C HIS A 320 10.87 8.33 2.01
N TRP A 321 11.67 7.77 2.89
CA TRP A 321 12.60 6.68 2.56
C TRP A 321 12.80 5.73 3.73
N THR A 322 13.23 4.52 3.41
CA THR A 322 13.44 3.42 4.37
C THR A 322 14.85 2.89 4.20
N SER A 323 15.57 2.68 5.30
CA SER A 323 16.87 2.03 5.26
C SER A 323 16.76 0.54 4.94
N SER A 324 17.81 -0.05 4.36
CA SER A 324 17.87 -1.49 4.12
C SER A 324 17.69 -2.32 5.39
N ASP A 325 18.21 -1.82 6.52
CA ASP A 325 18.05 -2.48 7.82
C ASP A 325 16.58 -2.51 8.26
N THR A 326 15.85 -1.42 8.04
CA THR A 326 14.41 -1.37 8.31
C THR A 326 13.64 -2.30 7.37
N GLU A 327 13.96 -2.32 6.07
CA GLU A 327 13.35 -3.23 5.09
C GLU A 327 13.59 -4.71 5.48
N TYR A 328 14.81 -5.05 5.87
CA TYR A 328 15.12 -6.40 6.35
C TYR A 328 14.44 -6.69 7.71
N GLY A 329 14.35 -5.70 8.58
CA GLY A 329 13.62 -5.76 9.83
C GLY A 329 12.14 -6.10 9.66
N HIS A 330 11.50 -5.70 8.54
CA HIS A 330 10.14 -6.12 8.22
C HIS A 330 10.02 -7.64 8.07
N LEU A 331 10.97 -8.29 7.36
CA LEU A 331 10.98 -9.75 7.26
C LEU A 331 11.20 -10.43 8.62
N LEU A 332 12.13 -9.92 9.43
CA LEU A 332 12.39 -10.47 10.76
C LEU A 332 11.15 -10.37 11.65
N TRP A 333 10.44 -9.23 11.60
CA TRP A 333 9.19 -9.05 12.33
C TRP A 333 8.11 -10.04 11.83
N ILE A 334 7.94 -10.19 10.52
CA ILE A 334 7.03 -11.16 9.92
C ILE A 334 7.33 -12.56 10.46
N LYS A 335 8.58 -13.02 10.38
CA LYS A 335 8.98 -14.36 10.85
C LYS A 335 8.69 -14.62 12.33
N LYS A 336 8.79 -13.57 13.16
CA LYS A 336 8.45 -13.65 14.59
C LYS A 336 6.94 -13.80 14.83
N HIS A 337 6.09 -13.32 13.91
CA HIS A 337 4.63 -13.30 14.04
C HIS A 337 3.92 -14.35 13.19
N LEU A 338 4.65 -15.28 12.57
CA LEU A 338 4.05 -16.45 11.92
C LEU A 338 3.40 -17.37 12.98
N LYS A 339 2.23 -17.94 12.63
CA LYS A 339 1.40 -18.80 13.50
C LYS A 339 1.67 -20.28 13.24
#